data_331f91ef3c243ddf706bdda13fa7c61d
#
_entry.id   331f91ef3c243ddf706bdda13fa7c61d
#
_cell.length_a   1.000
_cell.length_b   1.000
_cell.length_c   1.000
_cell.angle_alpha   90.00
_cell.angle_beta   90.00
_cell.angle_gamma   90.00
#
_symmetry.space_group_name_H-M   'P 1'
#
loop_
_entity.id
_entity.type
_entity.pdbx_description
1 polymer ?
#
loop_
_entity_poly.entity_id
_entity_poly.type
_entity_poly.pdbx_seq_one_letter_code
_entity_poly.pdbx_strand_id
1 'polypeptide(L)'
;LPLSLGKSKGDKAWIQQVIDTISLNDRLDHRPSELSGGQQQRVAVARALATRPEIIFADEPTGNLDSKSGGDILKFMRRAVTELKQTIVMVTHDAVSASYADRIVFLSDGHVAGEMTDPTPEKVLDFLKHLGE
;
A
#
# COMPACT_ATOMS: atom_id res chain seq x y z
N LEU A 1 22.62 10.96 -3.96
CA LEU A 1 21.52 10.24 -3.39
C LEU A 1 21.92 8.81 -3.04
N PRO A 2 21.52 8.33 -1.87
CA PRO A 2 21.88 6.98 -1.43
C PRO A 2 21.16 5.86 -2.18
N LEU A 3 20.34 6.19 -3.15
CA LEU A 3 19.47 5.23 -3.82
C LEU A 3 20.20 4.08 -4.50
N SER A 4 21.43 4.31 -4.93
CA SER A 4 22.16 3.31 -5.70
C SER A 4 22.99 2.37 -4.86
N LEU A 5 23.20 2.69 -3.58
CA LEU A 5 24.15 1.96 -2.75
C LEU A 5 23.61 0.61 -2.31
N GLY A 6 24.33 -0.46 -2.65
CA GLY A 6 23.99 -1.80 -2.21
C GLY A 6 22.71 -2.38 -2.75
N LYS A 7 22.15 -1.82 -3.81
CA LYS A 7 20.89 -2.28 -4.36
C LYS A 7 21.08 -3.33 -5.44
N SER A 8 20.21 -4.33 -5.45
CA SER A 8 20.16 -5.31 -6.52
C SER A 8 19.56 -4.67 -7.79
N LYS A 9 19.64 -5.39 -8.91
CA LYS A 9 19.04 -4.91 -10.16
C LYS A 9 17.54 -4.73 -10.03
N GLY A 10 16.88 -5.63 -9.30
CA GLY A 10 15.44 -5.53 -9.07
C GLY A 10 15.08 -4.27 -8.30
N ASP A 11 15.86 -3.96 -7.26
CA ASP A 11 15.63 -2.75 -6.48
C ASP A 11 15.85 -1.49 -7.32
N LYS A 12 16.87 -1.49 -8.17
CA LYS A 12 17.13 -0.35 -9.05
C LYS A 12 16.00 -0.15 -10.03
N ALA A 13 15.49 -1.22 -10.61
CA ALA A 13 14.36 -1.12 -11.54
C ALA A 13 13.11 -0.58 -10.83
N TRP A 14 12.86 -1.06 -9.62
CA TRP A 14 11.72 -0.59 -8.84
C TRP A 14 11.86 0.89 -8.48
N ILE A 15 13.06 1.30 -8.04
CA ILE A 15 13.33 2.69 -7.71
C ILE A 15 13.13 3.57 -8.95
N GLN A 16 13.56 3.10 -10.12
CA GLN A 16 13.34 3.85 -11.35
C GLN A 16 11.85 4.00 -11.64
N GLN A 17 11.07 2.95 -11.40
CA GLN A 17 9.63 3.01 -11.56
C GLN A 17 9.00 4.04 -10.61
N VAL A 18 9.47 4.10 -9.37
CA VAL A 18 9.01 5.10 -8.40
C VAL A 18 9.34 6.50 -8.91
N ILE A 19 10.56 6.71 -9.37
CA ILE A 19 10.99 8.01 -9.90
C ILE A 19 10.15 8.40 -11.11
N ASP A 20 9.91 7.47 -12.01
CA ASP A 20 9.09 7.73 -13.21
C ASP A 20 7.67 8.12 -12.83
N THR A 21 7.11 7.49 -11.80
CA THR A 21 5.77 7.81 -11.33
C THR A 21 5.71 9.24 -10.79
N ILE A 22 6.73 9.63 -10.03
CA ILE A 22 6.83 11.00 -9.48
C ILE A 22 6.99 12.02 -10.62
N SER A 23 7.83 11.71 -11.59
CA SER A 23 8.05 12.58 -12.74
C SER A 23 6.77 12.78 -13.54
N LEU A 24 5.99 11.72 -13.72
CA LEU A 24 4.69 11.82 -14.36
C LEU A 24 3.77 12.79 -13.62
N ASN A 25 3.74 12.69 -12.29
CA ASN A 25 2.96 13.62 -11.48
C ASN A 25 3.42 15.05 -11.68
N ASP A 26 4.72 15.28 -11.72
CA ASP A 26 5.27 16.62 -11.90
C ASP A 26 4.88 17.20 -13.26
N ARG A 27 4.89 16.38 -14.29
CA ARG A 27 4.45 16.80 -15.63
C ARG A 27 2.97 17.15 -15.67
N LEU A 28 2.18 16.48 -14.87
CA LEU A 28 0.74 16.68 -14.82
C LEU A 28 0.31 17.57 -13.67
N ASP A 29 1.26 18.25 -13.06
CA ASP A 29 1.06 19.05 -11.87
C ASP A 29 -0.01 20.12 -12.05
N HIS A 30 -0.11 20.68 -13.24
CA HIS A 30 -1.10 21.71 -13.50
C HIS A 30 -2.50 21.18 -13.72
N ARG A 31 -2.64 19.86 -13.81
CA ARG A 31 -3.92 19.20 -14.09
C ARG A 31 -4.09 17.94 -13.27
N PRO A 32 -4.05 18.06 -11.95
CA PRO A 32 -4.17 16.87 -11.10
C PRO A 32 -5.49 16.12 -11.31
N SER A 33 -6.53 16.81 -11.76
CA SER A 33 -7.82 16.19 -12.03
C SER A 33 -7.79 15.21 -13.21
N GLU A 34 -6.77 15.25 -14.04
CA GLU A 34 -6.63 14.31 -15.14
C GLU A 34 -6.12 12.95 -14.70
N LEU A 35 -5.59 12.85 -13.48
CA LEU A 35 -5.17 11.58 -12.94
C LEU A 35 -6.37 10.84 -12.37
N SER A 36 -6.44 9.54 -12.61
CA SER A 36 -7.45 8.70 -11.97
C SER A 36 -7.18 8.64 -10.46
N GLY A 37 -8.18 8.23 -9.68
CA GLY A 37 -8.00 8.03 -8.25
C GLY A 37 -6.87 7.07 -7.93
N GLY A 38 -6.75 5.97 -8.69
CA GLY A 38 -5.67 5.01 -8.51
C GLY A 38 -4.30 5.60 -8.80
N GLN A 39 -4.22 6.41 -9.86
CA GLN A 39 -2.97 7.08 -10.20
C GLN A 39 -2.57 8.09 -9.14
N GLN A 40 -3.52 8.82 -8.58
CA GLN A 40 -3.26 9.76 -7.50
C GLN A 40 -2.72 9.07 -6.27
N GLN A 41 -3.33 7.92 -5.89
CA GLN A 41 -2.85 7.14 -4.76
C GLN A 41 -1.46 6.57 -5.02
N ARG A 42 -1.22 6.09 -6.22
CA ARG A 42 0.07 5.55 -6.61
C ARG A 42 1.17 6.61 -6.51
N VAL A 43 0.87 7.82 -6.94
CA VAL A 43 1.80 8.94 -6.82
C VAL A 43 2.06 9.29 -5.36
N ALA A 44 1.01 9.29 -4.53
CA ALA A 44 1.17 9.55 -3.11
C ALA A 44 2.09 8.53 -2.45
N VAL A 45 1.91 7.25 -2.74
CA VAL A 45 2.77 6.20 -2.21
C VAL A 45 4.20 6.36 -2.73
N ALA A 46 4.36 6.66 -4.03
CA ALA A 46 5.67 6.85 -4.62
C ALA A 46 6.42 8.02 -3.98
N ARG A 47 5.73 9.11 -3.69
CA ARG A 47 6.33 10.25 -3.01
C ARG A 47 6.79 9.89 -1.61
N ALA A 48 5.96 9.13 -0.89
CA ALA A 48 6.34 8.66 0.43
C ALA A 48 7.58 7.76 0.35
N LEU A 49 7.63 6.85 -0.61
CA LEU A 49 8.77 5.96 -0.80
C LEU A 49 10.05 6.71 -1.13
N ALA A 50 9.94 7.81 -1.86
CA ALA A 50 11.10 8.59 -2.28
C ALA A 50 11.85 9.20 -1.10
N THR A 51 11.15 9.47 0.02
CA THR A 51 11.78 10.01 1.23
C THR A 51 12.44 8.94 2.08
N ARG A 52 12.27 7.66 1.72
CA ARG A 52 12.81 6.49 2.43
C ARG A 52 12.49 6.49 3.92
N PRO A 53 11.22 6.60 4.29
CA PRO A 53 10.84 6.58 5.70
C PRO A 53 10.99 5.17 6.26
N GLU A 54 11.12 5.05 7.58
CA GLU A 54 11.15 3.74 8.22
C GLU A 54 9.79 3.06 8.15
N ILE A 55 8.73 3.83 8.27
CA ILE A 55 7.35 3.32 8.23
C ILE A 55 6.50 4.25 7.39
N ILE A 56 5.66 3.67 6.58
CA ILE A 56 4.62 4.39 5.84
C ILE A 56 3.27 4.02 6.44
N PHE A 57 2.45 5.01 6.72
CA PHE A 57 1.08 4.79 7.18
C PHE A 57 0.13 5.04 6.01
N ALA A 58 -0.75 4.09 5.76
CA ALA A 58 -1.75 4.19 4.70
C ALA A 58 -3.13 3.98 5.32
N ASP A 59 -3.95 5.03 5.31
CA ASP A 59 -5.29 4.99 5.89
C ASP A 59 -6.31 4.83 4.77
N GLU A 60 -6.94 3.67 4.71
CA GLU A 60 -7.94 3.31 3.70
C GLU A 60 -7.47 3.65 2.28
N PRO A 61 -6.32 3.12 1.85
CA PRO A 61 -5.72 3.55 0.57
C PRO A 61 -6.56 3.24 -0.66
N THR A 62 -7.54 2.33 -0.54
CA THR A 62 -8.41 1.94 -1.65
C THR A 62 -9.83 2.45 -1.47
N GLY A 63 -10.09 3.28 -0.47
CA GLY A 63 -11.45 3.65 -0.06
C GLY A 63 -12.33 4.27 -1.13
N ASN A 64 -11.73 5.03 -2.05
CA ASN A 64 -12.48 5.72 -3.10
C ASN A 64 -12.19 5.16 -4.49
N LEU A 65 -11.60 3.97 -4.56
CA LEU A 65 -11.18 3.39 -5.82
C LEU A 65 -12.09 2.23 -6.24
N ASP A 66 -12.20 2.02 -7.55
CA ASP A 66 -12.85 0.82 -8.05
C ASP A 66 -11.95 -0.40 -7.78
N SER A 67 -12.48 -1.60 -8.02
CA SER A 67 -11.76 -2.84 -7.70
C SER A 67 -10.43 -2.96 -8.43
N LYS A 68 -10.39 -2.55 -9.70
CA LYS A 68 -9.16 -2.64 -10.48
C LYS A 68 -8.10 -1.68 -9.97
N SER A 69 -8.48 -0.42 -9.78
CA SER A 69 -7.54 0.60 -9.30
C SER A 69 -7.09 0.30 -7.88
N GLY A 70 -8.00 -0.17 -7.03
CA GLY A 70 -7.66 -0.59 -5.68
C GLY A 70 -6.66 -1.74 -5.69
N GLY A 71 -6.89 -2.75 -6.54
CA GLY A 71 -5.96 -3.86 -6.68
C GLY A 71 -4.59 -3.43 -7.15
N ASP A 72 -4.54 -2.49 -8.07
CA ASP A 72 -3.27 -1.98 -8.60
C ASP A 72 -2.46 -1.26 -7.51
N ILE A 73 -3.11 -0.42 -6.69
CA ILE A 73 -2.40 0.27 -5.62
C ILE A 73 -1.91 -0.71 -4.55
N LEU A 74 -2.70 -1.73 -4.23
CA LEU A 74 -2.30 -2.74 -3.25
C LEU A 74 -1.10 -3.54 -3.74
N LYS A 75 -1.07 -3.89 -5.03
CA LYS A 75 0.08 -4.58 -5.62
C LYS A 75 1.30 -3.70 -5.61
N PHE A 76 1.14 -2.41 -5.89
CA PHE A 76 2.23 -1.44 -5.84
C PHE A 76 2.82 -1.36 -4.43
N MET A 77 1.97 -1.26 -3.42
CA MET A 77 2.40 -1.25 -2.03
C MET A 77 3.08 -2.55 -1.65
N ARG A 78 2.53 -3.69 -2.09
CA ARG A 78 3.13 -5.00 -1.81
C ARG A 78 4.54 -5.10 -2.38
N ARG A 79 4.74 -4.60 -3.59
CA ARG A 79 6.06 -4.59 -4.20
C ARG A 79 7.05 -3.73 -3.41
N ALA A 80 6.60 -2.60 -2.88
CA ALA A 80 7.44 -1.75 -2.05
C ALA A 80 7.93 -2.51 -0.81
N VAL A 81 7.05 -3.26 -0.18
CA VAL A 81 7.41 -4.06 0.99
C VAL A 81 8.41 -5.15 0.61
N THR A 82 8.13 -5.87 -0.48
CA THR A 82 8.94 -7.02 -0.89
C THR A 82 10.30 -6.59 -1.47
N GLU A 83 10.30 -5.62 -2.36
CA GLU A 83 11.51 -5.24 -3.10
C GLU A 83 12.34 -4.18 -2.42
N LEU A 84 11.72 -3.21 -1.77
CA LEU A 84 12.42 -2.13 -1.09
C LEU A 84 12.55 -2.35 0.41
N LYS A 85 12.01 -3.45 0.92
CA LYS A 85 12.00 -3.74 2.35
C LYS A 85 11.33 -2.65 3.16
N GLN A 86 10.32 -2.03 2.57
CA GLN A 86 9.57 -0.96 3.21
C GLN A 86 8.56 -1.55 4.20
N THR A 87 8.45 -0.95 5.38
CA THR A 87 7.39 -1.31 6.33
C THR A 87 6.20 -0.40 6.08
N ILE A 88 5.04 -1.00 5.85
CA ILE A 88 3.79 -0.27 5.64
C ILE A 88 2.78 -0.74 6.68
N VAL A 89 2.19 0.23 7.38
CA VAL A 89 1.07 -0.01 8.28
C VAL A 89 -0.17 0.52 7.58
N MET A 90 -1.10 -0.36 7.28
CA MET A 90 -2.33 0.02 6.57
C MET A 90 -3.53 -0.11 7.51
N VAL A 91 -4.37 0.91 7.52
CA VAL A 91 -5.65 0.87 8.24
C VAL A 91 -6.74 0.65 7.21
N THR A 92 -7.54 -0.39 7.39
CA THR A 92 -8.64 -0.68 6.48
C THR A 92 -9.69 -1.52 7.17
N HIS A 93 -10.93 -1.43 6.70
CA HIS A 93 -12.00 -2.34 7.11
C HIS A 93 -12.42 -3.26 5.95
N ASP A 94 -11.65 -3.27 4.87
CA ASP A 94 -11.92 -4.10 3.70
C ASP A 94 -11.08 -5.38 3.76
N ALA A 95 -11.77 -6.53 3.70
CA ALA A 95 -11.12 -7.83 3.84
C ALA A 95 -10.11 -8.11 2.72
N VAL A 96 -10.43 -7.70 1.49
CA VAL A 96 -9.52 -7.92 0.36
C VAL A 96 -8.24 -7.11 0.53
N SER A 97 -8.38 -5.83 0.89
CA SER A 97 -7.21 -4.97 1.15
C SER A 97 -6.35 -5.55 2.26
N ALA A 98 -6.98 -5.94 3.37
CA ALA A 98 -6.25 -6.50 4.52
C ALA A 98 -5.47 -7.77 4.15
N SER A 99 -6.00 -8.57 3.23
CA SER A 99 -5.36 -9.82 2.85
C SER A 99 -4.02 -9.65 2.12
N TYR A 100 -3.69 -8.43 1.69
CA TYR A 100 -2.39 -8.16 1.09
C TYR A 100 -1.27 -8.02 2.11
N ALA A 101 -1.61 -7.91 3.41
CA ALA A 101 -0.64 -7.76 4.47
C ALA A 101 0.03 -9.09 4.83
N ASP A 102 1.20 -9.00 5.46
CA ASP A 102 1.84 -10.19 6.03
C ASP A 102 1.17 -10.57 7.35
N ARG A 103 0.66 -9.58 8.06
CA ARG A 103 0.07 -9.74 9.37
C ARG A 103 -1.06 -8.75 9.54
N ILE A 104 -2.14 -9.21 10.15
CA ILE A 104 -3.29 -8.36 10.46
C ILE A 104 -3.47 -8.32 11.97
N VAL A 105 -3.71 -7.13 12.49
CA VAL A 105 -4.12 -6.92 13.88
C VAL A 105 -5.57 -6.44 13.83
N PHE A 106 -6.46 -7.19 14.44
CA PHE A 106 -7.88 -6.85 14.47
C PHE A 106 -8.18 -6.00 15.70
N LEU A 107 -8.87 -4.90 15.49
CA LEU A 107 -9.27 -4.00 16.56
C LEU A 107 -10.78 -4.00 16.71
N SER A 108 -11.25 -3.97 17.94
CA SER A 108 -12.67 -3.86 18.25
C SER A 108 -12.81 -3.01 19.51
N ASP A 109 -13.61 -1.96 19.43
CA ASP A 109 -13.87 -1.06 20.56
C ASP A 109 -12.57 -0.54 21.21
N GLY A 110 -11.57 -0.24 20.40
CA GLY A 110 -10.30 0.28 20.87
C GLY A 110 -9.35 -0.75 21.47
N HIS A 111 -9.69 -2.02 21.37
CA HIS A 111 -8.86 -3.11 21.91
C HIS A 111 -8.44 -4.06 20.80
N VAL A 112 -7.30 -4.73 21.01
CA VAL A 112 -6.87 -5.78 20.09
C VAL A 112 -7.76 -7.00 20.29
N ALA A 113 -8.46 -7.38 19.24
CA ALA A 113 -9.38 -8.52 19.26
C ALA A 113 -8.71 -9.80 18.76
N GLY A 114 -7.61 -9.69 18.02
CA GLY A 114 -6.90 -10.87 17.53
C GLY A 114 -5.85 -10.49 16.51
N GLU A 115 -5.12 -11.50 16.07
CA GLU A 115 -4.08 -11.35 15.05
C GLU A 115 -4.18 -12.49 14.04
N MET A 116 -3.70 -12.26 12.84
CA MET A 116 -3.68 -13.27 11.79
C MET A 116 -2.42 -13.10 10.95
N THR A 117 -1.75 -14.20 10.64
CA THR A 117 -0.65 -14.23 9.69
C THR A 117 -1.09 -14.97 8.43
N ASP A 118 -0.44 -14.66 7.31
CA ASP A 118 -0.78 -15.28 6.02
C ASP A 118 -2.29 -15.20 5.72
N PRO A 119 -2.87 -13.99 5.76
CA PRO A 119 -4.30 -13.86 5.59
C PRO A 119 -4.76 -14.15 4.16
N THR A 120 -6.01 -14.61 4.04
CA THR A 120 -6.73 -14.65 2.78
C THR A 120 -8.03 -13.89 2.97
N PRO A 121 -8.67 -13.41 1.89
CA PRO A 121 -9.96 -12.71 2.05
C PRO A 121 -10.99 -13.54 2.82
N GLU A 122 -11.03 -14.86 2.58
CA GLU A 122 -11.97 -15.76 3.24
C GLU A 122 -11.70 -15.86 4.73
N LYS A 123 -10.42 -15.98 5.10
CA LYS A 123 -10.04 -16.03 6.53
C LYS A 123 -10.38 -14.73 7.24
N VAL A 124 -10.15 -13.60 6.58
CA VAL A 124 -10.45 -12.29 7.18
C VAL A 124 -11.94 -12.14 7.37
N LEU A 125 -12.73 -12.47 6.35
CA LEU A 125 -14.18 -12.38 6.43
C LEU A 125 -14.73 -13.28 7.54
N ASP A 126 -14.21 -14.49 7.65
CA ASP A 126 -14.63 -15.44 8.66
C ASP A 126 -14.35 -14.90 10.08
N PHE A 127 -13.16 -14.35 10.28
CA PHE A 127 -12.80 -13.76 11.57
C PHE A 127 -13.74 -12.59 11.92
N LEU A 128 -13.98 -11.71 10.97
CA LEU A 128 -14.83 -10.53 11.19
C LEU A 128 -16.26 -10.95 11.49
N LYS A 129 -16.74 -12.01 10.86
CA LYS A 129 -18.08 -12.55 11.11
C LYS A 129 -18.23 -13.02 12.54
N HIS A 130 -17.22 -13.72 13.04
CA HIS A 130 -17.25 -14.23 14.43
C HIS A 130 -17.04 -13.11 15.44
N LEU A 131 -16.36 -12.05 15.05
CA LEU A 131 -16.11 -10.92 15.94
C LEU A 131 -17.40 -10.17 16.27
N GLY A 132 -18.39 -10.20 15.36
CA GLY A 132 -19.67 -9.57 15.56
C GLY A 132 -20.62 -10.36 16.47
N GLU A 133 -20.23 -11.56 16.85
CA GLU A 133 -20.99 -12.40 17.78
C GLU A 133 -20.58 -12.07 19.26
#